data_3f5756510fa4db2a4005ac47d6ae9ff6
#
_entry.id   3f5756510fa4db2a4005ac47d6ae9ff6
#
_cell.length_a   1.000
_cell.length_b   1.000
_cell.length_c   1.000
_cell.angle_alpha   90.00
_cell.angle_beta   90.00
_cell.angle_gamma   90.00
#
_symmetry.space_group_name_H-M   'P 1'
#
loop_
_entity.id
_entity.type
_entity.pdbx_description
1 polymer ?
#
loop_
_entity_poly.entity_id
_entity_poly.type
_entity_poly.pdbx_seq_one_letter_code
_entity_poly.pdbx_strand_id
1 'polypeptide(L)'
;MVNFTVDQIRAIMDKKANIRNMSVIAHVDHGKSTLTDSLVCKAGIIASARAGETRFTDTRKDEQERCITIKSTAISLFYELSENDLNFIKQSKDGAGFLINLIDSPGHVDFSSEVTAALRVTDGALVVVDCVSGVCVQTETVLRQAIAERIKPVLMMNKMDRALLELQLEPEELYQTFQRIVENVNVIISTYGEGESGPMGNIMIDPVLGTVGFGSGLHGWAFTLKQFAEMYVAKFAAKGEGQLGPAERAKKVEDMMKKLWGDRYFDPANGKFSKSATSPEGKKLPRTFCQLILDPIFKVFDAIMNFKKEETAKLIEKLDIKLDSEDKDKEGKPLLKAVMRRWLPAGDALLQMITIHLPSPVTAQKYRCELLYEGPPDDEAAMGIKS
;
A
#
# COMPACT_ATOMS: atom_id res chain seq x y z
N MET A 1 -1.46 17.54 -16.06
CA MET A 1 -2.79 16.89 -16.14
C MET A 1 -2.86 16.18 -17.48
N VAL A 2 -3.00 14.86 -17.47
CA VAL A 2 -3.15 14.09 -18.71
C VAL A 2 -4.66 14.00 -18.98
N ASN A 3 -5.12 14.74 -19.98
CA ASN A 3 -6.52 14.64 -20.40
C ASN A 3 -6.65 13.46 -21.37
N PHE A 4 -7.30 12.39 -20.91
CA PHE A 4 -7.59 11.25 -21.77
C PHE A 4 -8.82 11.52 -22.63
N THR A 5 -8.72 11.19 -23.91
CA THR A 5 -9.88 11.16 -24.81
C THR A 5 -10.74 9.92 -24.48
N VAL A 6 -12.02 9.96 -24.88
CA VAL A 6 -12.93 8.81 -24.71
C VAL A 6 -12.37 7.54 -25.39
N ASP A 7 -11.73 7.71 -26.53
CA ASP A 7 -11.14 6.58 -27.27
C ASP A 7 -9.93 5.98 -26.56
N GLN A 8 -9.11 6.82 -25.92
CA GLN A 8 -7.98 6.36 -25.10
C GLN A 8 -8.47 5.57 -23.88
N ILE A 9 -9.53 6.04 -23.21
CA ILE A 9 -10.14 5.32 -22.08
C ILE A 9 -10.72 4.00 -22.52
N ARG A 10 -11.42 3.94 -23.66
CA ARG A 10 -11.96 2.71 -24.23
C ARG A 10 -10.86 1.70 -24.56
N ALA A 11 -9.77 2.17 -25.15
CA ALA A 11 -8.62 1.31 -25.46
C ALA A 11 -8.01 0.67 -24.21
N ILE A 12 -7.95 1.41 -23.10
CA ILE A 12 -7.50 0.88 -21.81
C ILE A 12 -8.50 -0.11 -21.23
N MET A 13 -9.81 0.17 -21.35
CA MET A 13 -10.86 -0.73 -20.87
C MET A 13 -10.87 -2.09 -21.59
N ASP A 14 -10.42 -2.14 -22.83
CA ASP A 14 -10.30 -3.38 -23.60
C ASP A 14 -9.15 -4.27 -23.12
N LYS A 15 -8.18 -3.72 -22.41
CA LYS A 15 -7.07 -4.46 -21.80
C LYS A 15 -7.49 -5.04 -20.45
N LYS A 16 -8.32 -6.07 -20.46
CA LYS A 16 -8.95 -6.64 -19.26
C LYS A 16 -7.96 -7.13 -18.21
N ALA A 17 -6.78 -7.62 -18.61
CA ALA A 17 -5.72 -8.04 -17.70
C ALA A 17 -5.11 -6.86 -16.89
N ASN A 18 -5.27 -5.63 -17.38
CA ASN A 18 -4.74 -4.41 -16.79
C ASN A 18 -5.80 -3.58 -16.05
N ILE A 19 -6.94 -4.17 -15.75
CA ILE A 19 -7.98 -3.54 -14.92
C ILE A 19 -7.84 -4.02 -13.48
N ARG A 20 -8.05 -3.10 -12.53
CA ARG A 20 -8.13 -3.39 -11.10
C ARG A 20 -9.39 -2.76 -10.54
N ASN A 21 -10.37 -3.59 -10.21
CA ASN A 21 -11.60 -3.16 -9.54
C ASN A 21 -11.41 -3.35 -8.04
N MET A 22 -11.37 -2.26 -7.30
CA MET A 22 -11.04 -2.31 -5.89
C MET A 22 -11.89 -1.38 -5.04
N SER A 23 -11.99 -1.71 -3.76
CA SER A 23 -12.58 -0.86 -2.74
C SER A 23 -11.56 -0.53 -1.66
N VAL A 24 -11.84 0.53 -0.90
CA VAL A 24 -11.08 0.90 0.30
C VAL A 24 -11.93 0.60 1.52
N ILE A 25 -11.40 -0.19 2.43
CA ILE A 25 -12.06 -0.63 3.67
C ILE A 25 -11.33 0.02 4.84
N ALA A 26 -12.04 0.83 5.65
CA ALA A 26 -11.46 1.46 6.82
C ALA A 26 -12.53 1.78 7.86
N HIS A 27 -12.10 1.82 9.13
CA HIS A 27 -12.89 2.47 10.17
C HIS A 27 -12.99 3.99 9.89
N VAL A 28 -14.09 4.61 10.35
CA VAL A 28 -14.43 6.01 10.06
C VAL A 28 -13.29 7.01 10.32
N ASP A 29 -12.52 6.83 11.38
CA ASP A 29 -11.44 7.76 11.77
C ASP A 29 -10.03 7.28 11.34
N HIS A 30 -9.92 6.25 10.49
CA HIS A 30 -8.63 5.69 10.09
C HIS A 30 -7.99 6.34 8.86
N GLY A 31 -8.61 7.39 8.30
CA GLY A 31 -8.02 8.19 7.23
C GLY A 31 -8.27 7.68 5.82
N LYS A 32 -9.39 6.98 5.59
CA LYS A 32 -9.77 6.42 4.29
C LYS A 32 -9.81 7.47 3.19
N SER A 33 -10.50 8.60 3.41
CA SER A 33 -10.68 9.65 2.41
C SER A 33 -9.37 10.35 2.06
N THR A 34 -8.48 10.58 3.01
CA THR A 34 -7.16 11.19 2.73
C THR A 34 -6.26 10.29 1.89
N LEU A 35 -6.30 8.99 2.12
CA LEU A 35 -5.59 8.02 1.29
C LEU A 35 -6.17 7.95 -0.13
N THR A 36 -7.48 7.94 -0.25
CA THR A 36 -8.17 7.98 -1.55
C THR A 36 -7.79 9.23 -2.33
N ASP A 37 -7.76 10.39 -1.68
CA ASP A 37 -7.31 11.64 -2.31
C ASP A 37 -5.85 11.57 -2.79
N SER A 38 -4.96 10.93 -2.03
CA SER A 38 -3.58 10.72 -2.43
C SER A 38 -3.46 9.86 -3.70
N LEU A 39 -4.28 8.82 -3.81
CA LEU A 39 -4.35 7.97 -5.01
C LEU A 39 -4.83 8.76 -6.23
N VAL A 40 -5.90 9.54 -6.05
CA VAL A 40 -6.51 10.37 -7.09
C VAL A 40 -5.52 11.43 -7.60
N CYS A 41 -4.80 12.11 -6.71
CA CYS A 41 -3.82 13.12 -7.07
C CYS A 41 -2.66 12.55 -7.90
N LYS A 42 -2.22 11.34 -7.61
CA LYS A 42 -1.10 10.71 -8.34
C LYS A 42 -1.52 10.16 -9.70
N ALA A 43 -2.71 9.60 -9.81
CA ALA A 43 -3.14 8.84 -10.99
C ALA A 43 -3.50 9.69 -12.23
N GLY A 44 -3.58 11.01 -12.14
CA GLY A 44 -3.63 11.90 -13.32
C GLY A 44 -4.93 11.97 -14.11
N ILE A 45 -6.01 11.30 -13.72
CA ILE A 45 -7.31 11.39 -14.43
C ILE A 45 -8.13 12.58 -13.93
N ILE A 46 -8.02 12.93 -12.68
CA ILE A 46 -8.82 13.99 -12.05
C ILE A 46 -7.94 15.19 -11.75
N ALA A 47 -8.46 16.38 -12.05
CA ALA A 47 -7.83 17.65 -11.70
C ALA A 47 -7.47 17.64 -10.22
N SER A 48 -6.23 17.98 -9.88
CA SER A 48 -5.69 17.90 -8.55
C SER A 48 -6.62 18.50 -7.48
N ALA A 49 -7.34 17.65 -6.80
CA ALA A 49 -7.83 17.99 -5.48
C ALA A 49 -6.59 18.06 -4.56
N ARG A 50 -6.55 19.02 -3.67
CA ARG A 50 -5.48 19.09 -2.67
C ARG A 50 -5.65 17.92 -1.73
N ALA A 51 -4.74 16.95 -1.81
CA ALA A 51 -4.80 15.77 -0.95
C ALA A 51 -4.78 16.20 0.53
N GLY A 52 -5.72 15.70 1.31
CA GLY A 52 -5.85 16.02 2.73
C GLY A 52 -6.59 17.30 3.08
N GLU A 53 -6.86 18.20 2.12
CA GLU A 53 -7.63 19.42 2.37
C GLU A 53 -9.10 19.27 1.99
N THR A 54 -9.36 18.56 0.91
CA THR A 54 -10.71 18.30 0.42
C THR A 54 -10.88 16.80 0.24
N ARG A 55 -11.90 16.23 0.83
CA ARG A 55 -12.24 14.83 0.66
C ARG A 55 -12.98 14.66 -0.65
N PHE A 56 -12.25 14.30 -1.67
CA PHE A 56 -12.75 14.26 -3.04
C PHE A 56 -13.91 13.28 -3.25
N THR A 57 -13.91 12.16 -2.53
CA THR A 57 -14.93 11.13 -2.63
C THR A 57 -16.16 11.41 -1.78
N ASP A 58 -16.09 12.36 -0.85
CA ASP A 58 -17.19 12.75 0.01
C ASP A 58 -18.11 13.74 -0.76
N THR A 59 -19.13 13.23 -1.40
CA THR A 59 -20.01 13.99 -2.31
C THR A 59 -21.26 14.55 -1.66
N ARG A 60 -21.69 13.97 -0.56
CA ARG A 60 -22.86 14.43 0.18
C ARG A 60 -22.46 15.42 1.28
N LYS A 61 -23.31 16.41 1.52
CA LYS A 61 -23.07 17.42 2.54
C LYS A 61 -22.94 16.82 3.95
N ASP A 62 -23.73 15.82 4.27
CA ASP A 62 -23.68 15.12 5.55
C ASP A 62 -22.39 14.28 5.71
N GLU A 63 -21.82 13.76 4.63
CA GLU A 63 -20.50 13.13 4.65
C GLU A 63 -19.40 14.13 4.99
N GLN A 64 -19.44 15.31 4.35
CA GLN A 64 -18.48 16.39 4.58
C GLN A 64 -18.55 16.91 6.02
N GLU A 65 -19.77 17.11 6.54
CA GLU A 65 -19.99 17.59 7.89
C GLU A 65 -19.54 16.60 8.96
N ARG A 66 -19.76 15.30 8.74
CA ARG A 66 -19.40 14.23 9.68
C ARG A 66 -18.00 13.65 9.41
N CYS A 67 -17.36 14.07 8.34
CA CYS A 67 -16.09 13.50 7.90
C CYS A 67 -16.14 11.99 7.67
N ILE A 68 -17.26 11.46 7.20
CA ILE A 68 -17.47 10.04 6.86
C ILE A 68 -18.05 9.90 5.46
N THR A 69 -17.75 8.79 4.81
CA THR A 69 -18.32 8.42 3.52
C THR A 69 -19.61 7.65 3.74
N ILE A 70 -20.76 8.19 3.30
CA ILE A 70 -22.06 7.56 3.47
C ILE A 70 -22.48 6.74 2.26
N LYS A 71 -22.17 7.23 1.06
CA LYS A 71 -22.54 6.60 -0.21
C LYS A 71 -21.31 6.19 -0.99
N SER A 72 -21.35 5.02 -1.59
CA SER A 72 -20.27 4.54 -2.46
C SER A 72 -20.08 5.46 -3.66
N THR A 73 -18.85 5.85 -3.93
CA THR A 73 -18.44 6.68 -5.07
C THR A 73 -17.46 5.88 -5.93
N ALA A 74 -17.70 5.84 -7.23
CA ALA A 74 -16.82 5.16 -8.18
C ALA A 74 -15.98 6.17 -8.94
N ILE A 75 -14.67 5.95 -9.00
CA ILE A 75 -13.70 6.80 -9.69
C ILE A 75 -12.78 5.89 -10.52
N SER A 76 -12.55 6.26 -11.77
CA SER A 76 -11.59 5.54 -12.61
C SER A 76 -10.27 6.29 -12.68
N LEU A 77 -9.18 5.62 -12.35
CA LEU A 77 -7.83 6.14 -12.30
C LEU A 77 -6.96 5.43 -13.34
N PHE A 78 -6.03 6.16 -13.94
CA PHE A 78 -5.01 5.59 -14.80
C PHE A 78 -3.64 5.68 -14.13
N TYR A 79 -2.90 4.57 -14.14
CA TYR A 79 -1.54 4.51 -13.62
C TYR A 79 -0.66 3.67 -14.52
N GLU A 80 0.53 4.19 -14.81
CA GLU A 80 1.52 3.50 -15.64
C GLU A 80 2.66 2.99 -14.78
N LEU A 81 2.90 1.67 -14.83
CA LEU A 81 4.05 1.05 -14.16
C LEU A 81 5.31 1.21 -15.01
N SER A 82 6.44 1.36 -14.34
CA SER A 82 7.73 1.27 -15.01
C SER A 82 7.99 -0.16 -15.52
N GLU A 83 8.84 -0.30 -16.51
CA GLU A 83 9.23 -1.60 -17.06
C GLU A 83 9.82 -2.53 -15.98
N ASN A 84 10.59 -1.97 -15.05
CA ASN A 84 11.11 -2.71 -13.89
C ASN A 84 10.00 -3.23 -12.97
N ASP A 85 8.97 -2.43 -12.72
CA ASP A 85 7.88 -2.78 -11.82
C ASP A 85 6.94 -3.85 -12.41
N LEU A 86 6.81 -3.92 -13.73
CA LEU A 86 6.02 -4.95 -14.42
C LEU A 86 6.49 -6.37 -14.10
N ASN A 87 7.76 -6.58 -13.81
CA ASN A 87 8.32 -7.88 -13.47
C ASN A 87 7.85 -8.43 -12.12
N PHE A 88 7.25 -7.61 -11.26
CA PHE A 88 6.67 -8.06 -10.00
C PHE A 88 5.26 -8.62 -10.15
N ILE A 89 4.61 -8.39 -11.28
CA ILE A 89 3.26 -8.92 -11.53
C ILE A 89 3.34 -10.39 -11.88
N LYS A 90 2.62 -11.23 -11.12
CA LYS A 90 2.60 -12.69 -11.29
C LYS A 90 1.43 -13.19 -12.14
N GLN A 91 0.42 -12.36 -12.38
CA GLN A 91 -0.70 -12.65 -13.28
C GLN A 91 -0.42 -12.11 -14.69
N SER A 92 -1.28 -12.45 -15.65
CA SER A 92 -1.16 -11.92 -17.00
C SER A 92 -1.36 -10.40 -17.04
N LYS A 93 -0.66 -9.75 -17.96
CA LYS A 93 -0.68 -8.30 -18.18
C LYS A 93 -0.60 -7.98 -19.66
N ASP A 94 -1.08 -6.82 -20.03
CA ASP A 94 -1.06 -6.30 -21.40
C ASP A 94 -0.52 -4.87 -21.42
N GLY A 95 0.80 -4.75 -21.48
CA GLY A 95 1.50 -3.47 -21.43
C GLY A 95 1.63 -2.88 -20.02
N ALA A 96 2.00 -1.60 -19.95
CA ALA A 96 2.38 -0.90 -18.73
C ALA A 96 1.26 -0.03 -18.12
N GLY A 97 0.21 0.27 -18.87
CA GLY A 97 -0.90 1.12 -18.43
C GLY A 97 -2.01 0.32 -17.75
N PHE A 98 -2.45 0.77 -16.57
CA PHE A 98 -3.48 0.12 -15.77
C PHE A 98 -4.64 1.06 -15.51
N LEU A 99 -5.85 0.53 -15.61
CA LEU A 99 -7.07 1.21 -15.23
C LEU A 99 -7.49 0.70 -13.85
N ILE A 100 -7.59 1.61 -12.89
CA ILE A 100 -7.99 1.29 -11.52
C ILE A 100 -9.36 1.90 -11.29
N ASN A 101 -10.36 1.05 -11.11
CA ASN A 101 -11.71 1.45 -10.73
C ASN A 101 -11.80 1.41 -9.21
N LEU A 102 -11.73 2.56 -8.60
CA LEU A 102 -11.76 2.74 -7.16
C LEU A 102 -13.20 2.98 -6.72
N ILE A 103 -13.71 2.10 -5.89
CA ILE A 103 -15.03 2.22 -5.28
C ILE A 103 -14.84 2.51 -3.80
N ASP A 104 -15.12 3.74 -3.40
CA ASP A 104 -15.05 4.13 -1.99
C ASP A 104 -16.34 3.74 -1.29
N SER A 105 -16.25 2.76 -0.39
CA SER A 105 -17.39 2.26 0.37
C SER A 105 -17.56 3.03 1.69
N PRO A 106 -18.81 3.11 2.23
CA PRO A 106 -19.04 3.72 3.54
C PRO A 106 -18.23 3.03 4.65
N GLY A 107 -17.64 3.82 5.55
CA GLY A 107 -16.89 3.32 6.69
C GLY A 107 -17.72 3.09 7.95
N HIS A 108 -19.02 3.44 7.94
CA HIS A 108 -19.90 3.37 9.10
C HIS A 108 -20.73 2.09 9.14
N VAL A 109 -20.95 1.54 10.34
CA VAL A 109 -21.68 0.26 10.55
C VAL A 109 -23.10 0.30 9.99
N ASP A 110 -23.77 1.46 10.10
CA ASP A 110 -25.17 1.62 9.70
C ASP A 110 -25.40 1.53 8.18
N PHE A 111 -24.31 1.50 7.39
CA PHE A 111 -24.34 1.43 5.93
C PHE A 111 -23.88 0.07 5.38
N SER A 112 -24.08 -1.00 6.12
CA SER A 112 -23.63 -2.36 5.77
C SER A 112 -24.13 -2.87 4.42
N SER A 113 -25.35 -2.50 4.02
CA SER A 113 -25.92 -2.88 2.72
C SER A 113 -25.18 -2.24 1.54
N GLU A 114 -24.80 -0.97 1.66
CA GLU A 114 -23.99 -0.29 0.63
C GLU A 114 -22.57 -0.83 0.58
N VAL A 115 -21.99 -1.18 1.72
CA VAL A 115 -20.68 -1.86 1.80
C VAL A 115 -20.72 -3.19 1.06
N THR A 116 -21.75 -4.01 1.30
CA THR A 116 -21.93 -5.30 0.61
C THR A 116 -22.07 -5.12 -0.90
N ALA A 117 -22.85 -4.13 -1.35
CA ALA A 117 -23.01 -3.83 -2.76
C ALA A 117 -21.69 -3.39 -3.41
N ALA A 118 -20.91 -2.54 -2.73
CA ALA A 118 -19.60 -2.12 -3.20
C ALA A 118 -18.63 -3.30 -3.32
N LEU A 119 -18.62 -4.20 -2.33
CA LEU A 119 -17.75 -5.38 -2.34
C LEU A 119 -18.05 -6.34 -3.49
N ARG A 120 -19.31 -6.49 -3.89
CA ARG A 120 -19.70 -7.41 -4.98
C ARG A 120 -19.16 -6.99 -6.34
N VAL A 121 -18.94 -5.70 -6.55
CA VAL A 121 -18.42 -5.18 -7.84
C VAL A 121 -16.90 -5.04 -7.85
N THR A 122 -16.23 -5.39 -6.78
CA THR A 122 -14.77 -5.29 -6.65
C THR A 122 -14.12 -6.67 -6.55
N ASP A 123 -12.86 -6.75 -6.96
CA ASP A 123 -12.06 -7.98 -6.94
C ASP A 123 -10.96 -7.95 -5.89
N GLY A 124 -10.62 -6.75 -5.42
CA GLY A 124 -9.61 -6.51 -4.42
C GLY A 124 -10.00 -5.40 -3.46
N ALA A 125 -9.33 -5.34 -2.33
CA ALA A 125 -9.58 -4.33 -1.31
C ALA A 125 -8.29 -3.84 -0.66
N LEU A 126 -8.22 -2.52 -0.47
CA LEU A 126 -7.21 -1.88 0.37
C LEU A 126 -7.81 -1.71 1.77
N VAL A 127 -7.30 -2.47 2.72
CA VAL A 127 -7.70 -2.38 4.13
C VAL A 127 -6.82 -1.35 4.82
N VAL A 128 -7.41 -0.31 5.37
CA VAL A 128 -6.70 0.77 6.05
C VAL A 128 -6.88 0.64 7.55
N VAL A 129 -5.78 0.53 8.28
CA VAL A 129 -5.77 0.42 9.74
C VAL A 129 -4.91 1.54 10.32
N ASP A 130 -5.46 2.25 11.30
CA ASP A 130 -4.69 3.18 12.12
C ASP A 130 -3.70 2.37 12.97
N CYS A 131 -2.40 2.61 12.81
CA CYS A 131 -1.37 1.84 13.51
C CYS A 131 -1.37 2.10 15.03
N VAL A 132 -1.98 3.19 15.49
CA VAL A 132 -2.13 3.51 16.92
C VAL A 132 -3.29 2.74 17.54
N SER A 133 -4.46 2.78 16.88
CA SER A 133 -5.68 2.13 17.37
C SER A 133 -5.73 0.62 17.10
N GLY A 134 -5.04 0.17 16.06
CA GLY A 134 -5.09 -1.23 15.61
C GLY A 134 -6.38 -1.58 14.88
N VAL A 135 -6.62 -2.89 14.73
CA VAL A 135 -7.81 -3.40 14.03
C VAL A 135 -9.07 -3.17 14.89
N CYS A 136 -10.04 -2.46 14.33
CA CYS A 136 -11.32 -2.19 14.98
C CYS A 136 -12.38 -3.20 14.57
N VAL A 137 -13.45 -3.31 15.38
CA VAL A 137 -14.58 -4.22 15.12
C VAL A 137 -15.22 -3.99 13.75
N GLN A 138 -15.36 -2.74 13.32
CA GLN A 138 -15.91 -2.40 12.00
C GLN A 138 -15.00 -2.89 10.86
N THR A 139 -13.70 -2.70 10.98
CA THR A 139 -12.73 -3.20 10.01
C THR A 139 -12.78 -4.73 9.92
N GLU A 140 -12.84 -5.40 11.07
CA GLU A 140 -13.00 -6.85 11.13
C GLU A 140 -14.26 -7.33 10.43
N THR A 141 -15.39 -6.67 10.68
CA THR A 141 -16.69 -7.02 10.09
C THR A 141 -16.66 -6.90 8.56
N VAL A 142 -16.15 -5.78 8.03
CA VAL A 142 -16.08 -5.54 6.59
C VAL A 142 -15.04 -6.46 5.93
N LEU A 143 -13.90 -6.67 6.57
CA LEU A 143 -12.89 -7.60 6.07
C LEU A 143 -13.42 -9.03 5.99
N ARG A 144 -14.16 -9.47 7.01
CA ARG A 144 -14.82 -10.79 7.01
C ARG A 144 -15.76 -10.94 5.81
N GLN A 145 -16.58 -9.91 5.53
CA GLN A 145 -17.46 -9.89 4.37
C GLN A 145 -16.65 -9.96 3.06
N ALA A 146 -15.58 -9.21 2.95
CA ALA A 146 -14.71 -9.21 1.79
C ALA A 146 -14.08 -10.60 1.54
N ILE A 147 -13.61 -11.25 2.57
CA ILE A 147 -13.04 -12.61 2.47
C ILE A 147 -14.11 -13.62 2.04
N ALA A 148 -15.33 -13.52 2.58
CA ALA A 148 -16.46 -14.38 2.17
C ALA A 148 -16.85 -14.17 0.69
N GLU A 149 -16.70 -12.96 0.17
CA GLU A 149 -16.94 -12.62 -1.24
C GLU A 149 -15.72 -12.91 -2.13
N ARG A 150 -14.68 -13.57 -1.61
CA ARG A 150 -13.44 -13.90 -2.34
C ARG A 150 -12.74 -12.67 -2.92
N ILE A 151 -12.66 -11.61 -2.14
CA ILE A 151 -11.94 -10.39 -2.47
C ILE A 151 -10.55 -10.45 -1.85
N LYS A 152 -9.51 -10.24 -2.66
CA LYS A 152 -8.13 -10.27 -2.17
C LYS A 152 -7.79 -8.97 -1.44
N PRO A 153 -7.35 -9.04 -0.16
CA PRO A 153 -6.95 -7.86 0.59
C PRO A 153 -5.48 -7.50 0.40
N VAL A 154 -5.17 -6.22 0.50
CA VAL A 154 -3.85 -5.66 0.84
C VAL A 154 -4.04 -4.70 2.00
N LEU A 155 -3.01 -4.48 2.79
CA LEU A 155 -3.09 -3.68 4.01
C LEU A 155 -2.30 -2.39 3.91
N MET A 156 -2.87 -1.29 4.39
CA MET A 156 -2.17 -0.04 4.64
C MET A 156 -2.23 0.29 6.13
N MET A 157 -1.06 0.36 6.77
CA MET A 157 -0.91 0.85 8.12
C MET A 157 -0.74 2.36 8.10
N ASN A 158 -1.80 3.06 8.49
CA ASN A 158 -1.90 4.50 8.40
C ASN A 158 -1.57 5.19 9.72
N LYS A 159 -1.39 6.48 9.65
CA LYS A 159 -1.12 7.39 10.79
C LYS A 159 0.20 7.10 11.51
N MET A 160 1.24 6.69 10.77
CA MET A 160 2.58 6.58 11.33
C MET A 160 3.11 7.89 11.90
N ASP A 161 2.70 9.03 11.33
CA ASP A 161 3.02 10.36 11.85
C ASP A 161 2.60 10.52 13.32
N ARG A 162 1.44 10.01 13.71
CA ARG A 162 1.00 10.02 15.11
C ARG A 162 1.88 9.15 16.01
N ALA A 163 2.25 7.98 15.54
CA ALA A 163 3.12 7.08 16.30
C ALA A 163 4.50 7.71 16.54
N LEU A 164 5.02 8.46 15.57
CA LEU A 164 6.34 9.10 15.64
C LEU A 164 6.30 10.42 16.39
N LEU A 165 5.31 11.28 16.16
CA LEU A 165 5.26 12.64 16.70
C LEU A 165 4.53 12.73 18.04
N GLU A 166 3.41 12.02 18.21
CA GLU A 166 2.58 12.10 19.41
C GLU A 166 2.98 11.06 20.46
N LEU A 167 3.10 9.80 20.07
CA LEU A 167 3.42 8.71 20.99
C LEU A 167 4.91 8.51 21.18
N GLN A 168 5.73 8.99 20.26
CA GLN A 168 7.19 8.90 20.30
C GLN A 168 7.69 7.48 20.59
N LEU A 169 7.10 6.49 19.90
CA LEU A 169 7.46 5.09 20.06
C LEU A 169 8.90 4.84 19.61
N GLU A 170 9.60 3.96 20.31
CA GLU A 170 10.90 3.46 19.88
C GLU A 170 10.75 2.53 18.65
N PRO A 171 11.80 2.39 17.81
CA PRO A 171 11.70 1.56 16.60
C PRO A 171 11.21 0.14 16.83
N GLU A 172 11.73 -0.54 17.85
CA GLU A 172 11.31 -1.93 18.13
C GLU A 172 9.85 -2.01 18.61
N GLU A 173 9.40 -1.04 19.41
CA GLU A 173 8.00 -0.95 19.84
C GLU A 173 7.06 -0.73 18.64
N LEU A 174 7.45 0.12 17.70
CA LEU A 174 6.69 0.37 16.48
C LEU A 174 6.64 -0.88 15.60
N TYR A 175 7.77 -1.58 15.45
CA TYR A 175 7.80 -2.87 14.74
C TYR A 175 6.85 -3.88 15.37
N GLN A 176 6.89 -4.03 16.69
CA GLN A 176 6.00 -4.97 17.40
C GLN A 176 4.52 -4.59 17.24
N THR A 177 4.22 -3.30 17.19
CA THR A 177 2.88 -2.81 16.90
C THR A 177 2.43 -3.21 15.49
N PHE A 178 3.26 -3.01 14.50
CA PHE A 178 2.99 -3.43 13.12
C PHE A 178 2.81 -4.94 13.01
N GLN A 179 3.67 -5.71 13.66
CA GLN A 179 3.61 -7.17 13.67
C GLN A 179 2.29 -7.68 14.25
N ARG A 180 1.81 -7.10 15.36
CA ARG A 180 0.52 -7.44 15.95
C ARG A 180 -0.65 -7.16 15.02
N ILE A 181 -0.62 -6.03 14.30
CA ILE A 181 -1.68 -5.70 13.33
C ILE A 181 -1.68 -6.69 12.18
N VAL A 182 -0.52 -7.04 11.63
CA VAL A 182 -0.40 -8.06 10.58
C VAL A 182 -0.97 -9.39 11.06
N GLU A 183 -0.61 -9.84 12.26
CA GLU A 183 -1.12 -11.07 12.86
C GLU A 183 -2.63 -11.03 13.04
N ASN A 184 -3.17 -9.93 13.56
CA ASN A 184 -4.62 -9.77 13.77
C ASN A 184 -5.40 -9.82 12.44
N VAL A 185 -4.92 -9.16 11.42
CA VAL A 185 -5.54 -9.21 10.08
C VAL A 185 -5.47 -10.63 9.52
N ASN A 186 -4.33 -11.30 9.65
CA ASN A 186 -4.17 -12.67 9.16
C ASN A 186 -5.01 -13.68 9.93
N VAL A 187 -5.26 -13.48 11.21
CA VAL A 187 -6.22 -14.30 11.98
C VAL A 187 -7.62 -14.18 11.38
N ILE A 188 -8.06 -12.99 11.03
CA ILE A 188 -9.37 -12.77 10.38
C ILE A 188 -9.41 -13.48 9.02
N ILE A 189 -8.37 -13.32 8.21
CA ILE A 189 -8.27 -13.97 6.90
C ILE A 189 -8.31 -15.48 7.02
N SER A 190 -7.55 -16.06 7.92
CA SER A 190 -7.50 -17.52 8.12
C SER A 190 -8.77 -18.09 8.72
N THR A 191 -9.44 -17.35 9.60
CA THR A 191 -10.69 -17.79 10.25
C THR A 191 -11.87 -17.82 9.28
N TYR A 192 -11.97 -16.82 8.39
CA TYR A 192 -13.12 -16.66 7.50
C TYR A 192 -12.84 -17.01 6.04
N GLY A 193 -11.58 -17.27 5.69
CA GLY A 193 -11.16 -17.70 4.37
C GLY A 193 -11.18 -19.20 4.17
N GLU A 194 -10.89 -19.64 2.97
CA GLU A 194 -10.89 -21.05 2.56
C GLU A 194 -9.52 -21.73 2.67
N GLY A 195 -8.52 -21.01 3.23
CA GLY A 195 -7.16 -21.49 3.40
C GLY A 195 -6.33 -21.50 2.12
N GLU A 196 -5.09 -21.96 2.21
CA GLU A 196 -4.15 -21.99 1.08
C GLU A 196 -4.59 -22.94 -0.05
N SER A 197 -5.35 -23.97 0.29
CA SER A 197 -5.94 -24.90 -0.68
C SER A 197 -7.21 -24.39 -1.33
N GLY A 198 -7.72 -23.24 -0.90
CA GLY A 198 -8.91 -22.60 -1.47
C GLY A 198 -8.66 -22.00 -2.85
N PRO A 199 -9.75 -21.55 -3.54
CA PRO A 199 -9.65 -21.07 -4.92
C PRO A 199 -8.76 -19.84 -5.11
N MET A 200 -8.62 -18.97 -4.11
CA MET A 200 -7.76 -17.80 -4.15
C MET A 200 -6.30 -18.10 -3.81
N GLY A 201 -6.00 -19.30 -3.33
CA GLY A 201 -4.69 -19.64 -2.80
C GLY A 201 -4.39 -18.93 -1.47
N ASN A 202 -3.13 -18.66 -1.20
CA ASN A 202 -2.73 -17.93 0.00
C ASN A 202 -2.96 -16.42 -0.18
N ILE A 203 -3.93 -15.87 0.55
CA ILE A 203 -4.25 -14.43 0.56
C ILE A 203 -3.84 -13.74 1.85
N MET A 204 -3.09 -14.41 2.71
CA MET A 204 -2.53 -13.81 3.92
C MET A 204 -1.66 -12.62 3.53
N ILE A 205 -1.80 -11.52 4.27
CA ILE A 205 -0.95 -10.36 4.05
C ILE A 205 0.43 -10.59 4.65
N ASP A 206 1.44 -10.12 3.94
CA ASP A 206 2.83 -10.28 4.37
C ASP A 206 3.67 -9.11 3.87
N PRO A 207 4.31 -8.33 4.75
CA PRO A 207 5.20 -7.26 4.35
C PRO A 207 6.31 -7.71 3.39
N VAL A 208 6.82 -8.92 3.57
CA VAL A 208 7.87 -9.52 2.72
C VAL A 208 7.40 -9.70 1.28
N LEU A 209 6.13 -10.00 1.06
CA LEU A 209 5.55 -10.13 -0.27
C LEU A 209 5.18 -8.78 -0.90
N GLY A 210 5.19 -7.70 -0.12
CA GLY A 210 4.82 -6.37 -0.59
C GLY A 210 3.33 -6.04 -0.49
N THR A 211 2.56 -6.82 0.24
CA THR A 211 1.11 -6.63 0.41
C THR A 211 0.74 -5.77 1.62
N VAL A 212 1.72 -5.17 2.28
CA VAL A 212 1.53 -4.28 3.42
C VAL A 212 2.25 -2.95 3.16
N GLY A 213 1.51 -1.86 3.21
CA GLY A 213 2.03 -0.50 3.16
C GLY A 213 2.06 0.15 4.54
N PHE A 214 2.96 1.11 4.72
CA PHE A 214 3.18 1.85 5.96
C PHE A 214 3.28 3.34 5.63
N GLY A 215 2.68 4.20 6.42
CA GLY A 215 2.85 5.63 6.20
C GLY A 215 1.78 6.51 6.84
N SER A 216 1.58 7.69 6.24
CA SER A 216 0.62 8.70 6.65
C SER A 216 -0.14 9.23 5.44
N GLY A 217 -1.41 8.89 5.33
CA GLY A 217 -2.30 9.44 4.29
C GLY A 217 -2.47 10.95 4.41
N LEU A 218 -2.57 11.45 5.64
CA LEU A 218 -2.68 12.89 5.91
C LEU A 218 -1.46 13.68 5.43
N HIS A 219 -0.26 13.15 5.66
CA HIS A 219 1.00 13.77 5.25
C HIS A 219 1.43 13.41 3.83
N GLY A 220 0.76 12.45 3.19
CA GLY A 220 1.00 12.10 1.79
C GLY A 220 2.22 11.25 1.51
N TRP A 221 2.70 10.48 2.49
CA TRP A 221 3.83 9.58 2.30
C TRP A 221 3.51 8.15 2.74
N ALA A 222 4.05 7.19 2.02
CA ALA A 222 3.93 5.77 2.34
C ALA A 222 5.02 4.96 1.63
N PHE A 223 5.22 3.75 2.12
CA PHE A 223 6.13 2.79 1.51
C PHE A 223 5.64 1.36 1.74
N THR A 224 6.07 0.46 0.89
CA THR A 224 6.13 -0.97 1.16
C THR A 224 7.60 -1.36 1.27
N LEU A 225 7.90 -2.61 1.63
CA LEU A 225 9.31 -3.04 1.68
C LEU A 225 9.99 -2.92 0.32
N LYS A 226 9.23 -2.95 -0.77
CA LYS A 226 9.74 -2.84 -2.13
C LYS A 226 10.55 -1.56 -2.35
N GLN A 227 10.07 -0.39 -1.92
CA GLN A 227 10.77 0.88 -2.12
C GLN A 227 12.14 0.89 -1.41
N PHE A 228 12.19 0.43 -0.17
CA PHE A 228 13.46 0.33 0.56
C PHE A 228 14.39 -0.74 -0.01
N ALA A 229 13.83 -1.89 -0.40
CA ALA A 229 14.61 -2.95 -1.04
C ALA A 229 15.26 -2.47 -2.34
N GLU A 230 14.53 -1.71 -3.15
CA GLU A 230 15.07 -1.11 -4.39
C GLU A 230 16.21 -0.15 -4.11
N MET A 231 16.09 0.70 -3.09
CA MET A 231 17.16 1.62 -2.69
C MET A 231 18.42 0.86 -2.27
N TYR A 232 18.28 -0.19 -1.48
CA TYR A 232 19.44 -0.97 -1.02
C TYR A 232 20.07 -1.81 -2.12
N VAL A 233 19.26 -2.40 -3.00
CA VAL A 233 19.78 -3.13 -4.18
C VAL A 233 20.56 -2.18 -5.10
N ALA A 234 20.04 -0.99 -5.38
CA ALA A 234 20.74 0.02 -6.16
C ALA A 234 22.05 0.47 -5.51
N LYS A 235 22.06 0.66 -4.20
CA LYS A 235 23.24 1.05 -3.42
C LYS A 235 24.34 -0.02 -3.45
N PHE A 236 23.96 -1.29 -3.36
CA PHE A 236 24.91 -2.40 -3.42
C PHE A 236 25.43 -2.66 -4.85
N ALA A 237 24.56 -2.49 -5.88
CA ALA A 237 24.97 -2.62 -7.28
C ALA A 237 26.01 -1.57 -7.70
N ALA A 238 25.97 -0.36 -7.13
CA ALA A 238 26.96 0.69 -7.41
C ALA A 238 28.39 0.33 -6.99
N LYS A 239 28.56 -0.75 -6.23
CA LYS A 239 29.86 -1.19 -5.69
C LYS A 239 30.59 -2.26 -6.53
N GLY A 240 30.15 -2.54 -7.76
CA GLY A 240 30.92 -3.41 -8.65
C GLY A 240 30.16 -4.50 -9.41
N GLU A 241 28.84 -4.52 -9.38
CA GLU A 241 28.05 -5.41 -10.23
C GLU A 241 27.58 -4.64 -11.47
N GLY A 242 27.66 -5.28 -12.66
CA GLY A 242 27.19 -4.72 -13.91
C GLY A 242 25.66 -4.47 -13.91
N GLN A 243 25.16 -3.80 -14.96
CA GLN A 243 23.73 -3.57 -15.11
C GLN A 243 22.96 -4.90 -15.13
N LEU A 244 21.98 -5.02 -14.24
CA LEU A 244 21.09 -6.16 -14.18
C LEU A 244 19.91 -5.98 -15.14
N GLY A 245 19.49 -7.08 -15.79
CA GLY A 245 18.25 -7.11 -16.52
C GLY A 245 17.05 -6.92 -15.58
N PRO A 246 15.88 -6.46 -16.10
CA PRO A 246 14.70 -6.20 -15.26
C PRO A 246 14.25 -7.40 -14.41
N ALA A 247 14.29 -8.60 -14.95
CA ALA A 247 13.91 -9.82 -14.25
C ALA A 247 14.89 -10.18 -13.11
N GLU A 248 16.19 -10.06 -13.34
CA GLU A 248 17.23 -10.29 -12.34
C GLU A 248 17.15 -9.26 -11.22
N ARG A 249 16.90 -7.99 -11.57
CA ARG A 249 16.73 -6.91 -10.60
C ARG A 249 15.52 -7.16 -9.72
N ALA A 250 14.39 -7.57 -10.31
CA ALA A 250 13.18 -7.90 -9.57
C ALA A 250 13.41 -9.02 -8.55
N LYS A 251 14.15 -10.07 -8.95
CA LYS A 251 14.50 -11.17 -8.05
C LYS A 251 15.38 -10.70 -6.89
N LYS A 252 16.38 -9.86 -7.16
CA LYS A 252 17.24 -9.29 -6.10
C LYS A 252 16.46 -8.42 -5.14
N VAL A 253 15.50 -7.63 -5.64
CA VAL A 253 14.61 -6.81 -4.81
C VAL A 253 13.74 -7.71 -3.94
N GLU A 254 13.14 -8.76 -4.49
CA GLU A 254 12.33 -9.72 -3.72
C GLU A 254 13.16 -10.42 -2.64
N ASP A 255 14.39 -10.82 -2.93
CA ASP A 255 15.31 -11.43 -1.96
C ASP A 255 15.68 -10.45 -0.84
N MET A 256 15.89 -9.17 -1.18
CA MET A 256 16.14 -8.12 -0.19
C MET A 256 14.91 -7.89 0.70
N MET A 257 13.70 -7.88 0.14
CA MET A 257 12.46 -7.73 0.92
C MET A 257 12.34 -8.80 2.00
N LYS A 258 12.74 -10.04 1.72
CA LYS A 258 12.74 -11.14 2.70
C LYS A 258 13.66 -10.88 3.89
N LYS A 259 14.67 -10.04 3.74
CA LYS A 259 15.62 -9.68 4.80
C LYS A 259 15.18 -8.47 5.62
N LEU A 260 14.19 -7.71 5.15
CA LEU A 260 13.76 -6.44 5.76
C LEU A 260 12.64 -6.57 6.79
N TRP A 261 12.11 -7.76 7.03
CA TRP A 261 11.00 -7.97 7.96
C TRP A 261 11.20 -9.25 8.78
N GLY A 262 10.57 -9.30 9.93
CA GLY A 262 10.55 -10.46 10.81
C GLY A 262 11.79 -10.56 11.69
N ASP A 263 12.11 -11.78 12.08
CA ASP A 263 13.30 -12.08 12.90
C ASP A 263 14.56 -12.16 12.04
N ARG A 264 14.87 -11.02 11.45
CA ARG A 264 16.07 -10.76 10.67
C ARG A 264 16.83 -9.61 11.30
N TYR A 265 18.14 -9.76 11.38
CA TYR A 265 19.02 -8.83 12.08
C TYR A 265 20.15 -8.42 11.14
N PHE A 266 20.69 -7.25 11.38
CA PHE A 266 21.74 -6.67 10.56
C PHE A 266 22.94 -6.31 11.42
N ASP A 267 24.15 -6.73 10.98
CA ASP A 267 25.39 -6.36 11.63
C ASP A 267 25.99 -5.15 10.89
N PRO A 268 25.94 -3.94 11.47
CA PRO A 268 26.48 -2.76 10.81
C PRO A 268 28.00 -2.77 10.70
N ALA A 269 28.70 -3.58 11.51
CA ALA A 269 30.16 -3.67 11.47
C ALA A 269 30.68 -4.37 10.20
N ASN A 270 29.98 -5.39 9.73
CA ASN A 270 30.40 -6.17 8.54
C ASN A 270 29.38 -6.11 7.37
N GLY A 271 28.24 -5.46 7.54
CA GLY A 271 27.19 -5.35 6.52
C GLY A 271 26.45 -6.65 6.21
N LYS A 272 26.50 -7.63 7.10
CA LYS A 272 25.87 -8.94 6.90
C LYS A 272 24.54 -9.06 7.62
N PHE A 273 23.61 -9.79 6.97
CA PHE A 273 22.32 -10.14 7.55
C PHE A 273 22.43 -11.45 8.34
N SER A 274 21.69 -11.53 9.46
CA SER A 274 21.66 -12.68 10.34
C SER A 274 20.24 -13.08 10.68
N LYS A 275 20.02 -14.37 10.91
CA LYS A 275 18.76 -14.88 11.47
C LYS A 275 18.77 -14.89 13.01
N SER A 276 19.93 -14.65 13.61
CA SER A 276 20.10 -14.57 15.06
C SER A 276 20.23 -13.13 15.52
N ALA A 277 19.59 -12.82 16.65
CA ALA A 277 19.69 -11.52 17.33
C ALA A 277 21.07 -11.25 17.90
N THR A 278 21.94 -12.25 17.95
CA THR A 278 23.28 -12.17 18.53
C THR A 278 24.31 -12.55 17.47
N SER A 279 25.39 -11.76 17.35
CA SER A 279 26.51 -12.10 16.47
C SER A 279 27.27 -13.32 17.03
N PRO A 280 28.09 -14.00 16.21
CA PRO A 280 28.98 -15.07 16.70
C PRO A 280 29.88 -14.64 17.84
N GLU A 281 30.16 -13.35 17.94
CA GLU A 281 31.00 -12.74 18.99
C GLU A 281 30.21 -12.36 20.27
N GLY A 282 28.90 -12.66 20.31
CA GLY A 282 28.04 -12.37 21.45
C GLY A 282 27.46 -10.97 21.47
N LYS A 283 27.65 -10.15 20.42
CA LYS A 283 27.13 -8.80 20.32
C LYS A 283 25.66 -8.81 19.89
N LYS A 284 24.82 -8.01 20.56
CA LYS A 284 23.42 -7.84 20.19
C LYS A 284 23.29 -7.08 18.86
N LEU A 285 22.58 -7.68 17.91
CA LEU A 285 22.34 -7.09 16.60
C LEU A 285 20.98 -6.40 16.54
N PRO A 286 20.87 -5.24 15.88
CA PRO A 286 19.59 -4.58 15.66
C PRO A 286 18.74 -5.36 14.64
N ARG A 287 17.43 -5.29 14.81
CA ARG A 287 16.47 -5.83 13.83
C ARG A 287 16.61 -5.09 12.51
N THR A 288 16.61 -5.81 11.39
CA THR A 288 16.80 -5.22 10.06
C THR A 288 15.75 -4.17 9.74
N PHE A 289 14.47 -4.44 10.00
CA PHE A 289 13.40 -3.46 9.77
C PHE A 289 13.62 -2.17 10.56
N CYS A 290 14.07 -2.28 11.80
CA CYS A 290 14.37 -1.10 12.64
C CYS A 290 15.60 -0.34 12.14
N GLN A 291 16.68 -1.04 11.82
CA GLN A 291 17.95 -0.43 11.42
C GLN A 291 17.90 0.18 10.02
N LEU A 292 17.31 -0.50 9.05
CA LEU A 292 17.38 -0.10 7.64
C LEU A 292 16.14 0.66 7.16
N ILE A 293 15.02 0.60 7.84
CA ILE A 293 13.79 1.27 7.47
C ILE A 293 13.38 2.33 8.49
N LEU A 294 13.14 1.95 9.73
CA LEU A 294 12.65 2.90 10.75
C LEU A 294 13.69 3.93 11.15
N ASP A 295 14.95 3.53 11.33
CA ASP A 295 16.03 4.46 11.71
C ASP A 295 16.17 5.65 10.76
N PRO A 296 16.25 5.46 9.42
CA PRO A 296 16.30 6.59 8.50
C PRO A 296 15.10 7.53 8.64
N ILE A 297 13.90 6.98 8.81
CA ILE A 297 12.67 7.77 9.00
C ILE A 297 12.73 8.55 10.31
N PHE A 298 13.12 7.90 11.39
CA PHE A 298 13.26 8.53 12.70
C PHE A 298 14.29 9.66 12.69
N LYS A 299 15.41 9.47 12.00
CA LYS A 299 16.44 10.51 11.84
C LYS A 299 15.93 11.73 11.09
N VAL A 300 15.14 11.53 10.03
CA VAL A 300 14.50 12.63 9.29
C VAL A 300 13.54 13.40 10.20
N PHE A 301 12.69 12.70 10.93
CA PHE A 301 11.74 13.31 11.86
C PHE A 301 12.45 14.08 12.98
N ASP A 302 13.45 13.47 13.61
CA ASP A 302 14.23 14.10 14.68
C ASP A 302 14.95 15.36 14.18
N ALA A 303 15.66 15.29 13.08
CA ALA A 303 16.42 16.41 12.54
C ALA A 303 15.52 17.60 12.18
N ILE A 304 14.37 17.35 11.54
CA ILE A 304 13.47 18.42 11.11
C ILE A 304 12.68 18.99 12.29
N MET A 305 12.09 18.14 13.12
CA MET A 305 11.24 18.60 14.24
C MET A 305 12.02 19.23 15.37
N ASN A 306 13.30 18.91 15.54
CA ASN A 306 14.20 19.52 16.52
C ASN A 306 15.09 20.62 15.93
N PHE A 307 14.78 21.07 14.72
CA PHE A 307 15.44 22.20 14.04
C PHE A 307 16.96 22.03 13.87
N LYS A 308 17.42 20.81 13.67
CA LYS A 308 18.81 20.48 13.40
C LYS A 308 19.14 20.71 11.93
N LYS A 309 19.36 21.96 11.54
CA LYS A 309 19.48 22.38 10.13
C LYS A 309 20.61 21.69 9.36
N GLU A 310 21.78 21.52 9.98
CA GLU A 310 22.93 20.86 9.35
C GLU A 310 22.68 19.37 9.12
N GLU A 311 22.12 18.67 10.10
CA GLU A 311 21.74 17.26 9.98
C GLU A 311 20.65 17.05 8.94
N THR A 312 19.66 17.95 8.91
CA THR A 312 18.59 17.93 7.90
C THR A 312 19.16 18.07 6.50
N ALA A 313 20.06 19.01 6.28
CA ALA A 313 20.70 19.20 4.97
C ALA A 313 21.51 17.97 4.53
N LYS A 314 22.25 17.35 5.45
CA LYS A 314 23.00 16.11 5.18
C LYS A 314 22.08 14.93 4.85
N LEU A 315 20.96 14.79 5.55
CA LEU A 315 20.00 13.72 5.29
C LEU A 315 19.30 13.89 3.94
N ILE A 316 18.90 15.11 3.60
CA ILE A 316 18.30 15.43 2.30
C ILE A 316 19.26 15.08 1.18
N GLU A 317 20.54 15.43 1.30
CA GLU A 317 21.57 15.07 0.32
C GLU A 317 21.82 13.56 0.25
N LYS A 318 21.97 12.91 1.40
CA LYS A 318 22.22 11.47 1.48
C LYS A 318 21.08 10.62 0.91
N LEU A 319 19.84 11.04 1.12
CA LEU A 319 18.64 10.34 0.63
C LEU A 319 18.26 10.77 -0.81
N ASP A 320 19.03 11.66 -1.41
CA ASP A 320 18.80 12.22 -2.76
C ASP A 320 17.38 12.82 -2.91
N ILE A 321 16.96 13.56 -1.89
CA ILE A 321 15.66 14.23 -1.88
C ILE A 321 15.80 15.60 -2.54
N LYS A 322 15.04 15.83 -3.61
CA LYS A 322 15.03 17.11 -4.33
C LYS A 322 13.79 17.90 -3.95
N LEU A 323 13.97 18.91 -3.13
CA LEU A 323 12.89 19.83 -2.73
C LEU A 323 12.68 20.90 -3.79
N ASP A 324 11.41 21.28 -3.98
CA ASP A 324 11.07 22.48 -4.76
C ASP A 324 11.58 23.74 -4.05
N SER A 325 11.85 24.80 -4.81
CA SER A 325 12.36 26.05 -4.25
C SER A 325 11.47 26.64 -3.16
N GLU A 326 10.16 26.43 -3.25
CA GLU A 326 9.18 26.88 -2.26
C GLU A 326 9.34 26.16 -0.92
N ASP A 327 9.80 24.90 -0.94
CA ASP A 327 9.88 24.04 0.25
C ASP A 327 11.20 24.18 0.99
N LYS A 328 12.25 24.73 0.34
CA LYS A 328 13.59 24.84 0.93
C LYS A 328 13.66 25.74 2.14
N ASP A 329 12.81 26.74 2.23
CA ASP A 329 12.76 27.71 3.31
C ASP A 329 11.78 27.34 4.43
N LYS A 330 11.05 26.22 4.29
CA LYS A 330 10.11 25.74 5.30
C LYS A 330 10.86 25.15 6.50
N GLU A 331 10.22 25.21 7.66
CA GLU A 331 10.72 24.64 8.91
C GLU A 331 9.62 23.83 9.61
N GLY A 332 10.03 22.92 10.51
CA GLY A 332 9.11 22.13 11.31
C GLY A 332 8.19 21.23 10.47
N LYS A 333 6.95 21.10 10.90
CA LYS A 333 5.96 20.22 10.28
C LYS A 333 5.74 20.45 8.79
N PRO A 334 5.64 21.69 8.26
CA PRO A 334 5.57 21.92 6.82
C PRO A 334 6.77 21.37 6.04
N LEU A 335 7.98 21.53 6.56
CA LEU A 335 9.18 20.95 5.96
C LEU A 335 9.15 19.43 6.02
N LEU A 336 8.75 18.86 7.16
CA LEU A 336 8.64 17.40 7.33
C LEU A 336 7.70 16.79 6.29
N LYS A 337 6.54 17.38 6.08
CA LYS A 337 5.59 16.94 5.04
C LYS A 337 6.21 17.00 3.64
N ALA A 338 6.87 18.09 3.30
CA ALA A 338 7.51 18.27 2.00
C ALA A 338 8.60 17.24 1.75
N VAL A 339 9.47 17.01 2.73
CA VAL A 339 10.57 16.04 2.65
C VAL A 339 10.02 14.61 2.53
N MET A 340 9.08 14.22 3.38
CA MET A 340 8.52 12.87 3.37
C MET A 340 7.75 12.56 2.09
N ARG A 341 6.99 13.51 1.54
CA ARG A 341 6.29 13.36 0.26
C ARG A 341 7.24 13.17 -0.92
N ARG A 342 8.36 13.85 -0.91
CA ARG A 342 9.38 13.72 -1.98
C ARG A 342 10.17 12.43 -1.86
N TRP A 343 10.48 12.02 -0.64
CA TRP A 343 11.23 10.80 -0.40
C TRP A 343 10.39 9.54 -0.65
N LEU A 344 9.21 9.49 -0.05
CA LEU A 344 8.31 8.33 -0.07
C LEU A 344 6.89 8.74 -0.48
N PRO A 345 6.66 9.06 -1.76
CA PRO A 345 5.33 9.50 -2.20
C PRO A 345 4.28 8.39 -2.05
N ALA A 346 3.21 8.67 -1.31
CA ALA A 346 2.17 7.70 -0.98
C ALA A 346 1.46 7.14 -2.21
N GLY A 347 1.15 8.00 -3.18
CA GLY A 347 0.45 7.58 -4.39
C GLY A 347 1.21 6.52 -5.18
N ASP A 348 2.51 6.69 -5.36
CA ASP A 348 3.35 5.72 -6.05
C ASP A 348 3.40 4.37 -5.33
N ALA A 349 3.66 4.37 -4.03
CA ALA A 349 3.75 3.15 -3.25
C ALA A 349 2.44 2.36 -3.25
N LEU A 350 1.31 3.04 -3.02
CA LEU A 350 0.00 2.40 -2.95
C LEU A 350 -0.50 1.94 -4.32
N LEU A 351 -0.31 2.73 -5.38
CA LEU A 351 -0.71 2.34 -6.74
C LEU A 351 0.13 1.18 -7.26
N GLN A 352 1.42 1.13 -6.94
CA GLN A 352 2.25 -0.04 -7.23
C GLN A 352 1.75 -1.29 -6.49
N MET A 353 1.45 -1.18 -5.21
CA MET A 353 0.90 -2.28 -4.40
C MET A 353 -0.42 -2.80 -5.00
N ILE A 354 -1.33 -1.91 -5.38
CA ILE A 354 -2.62 -2.25 -5.97
C ILE A 354 -2.44 -2.95 -7.32
N THR A 355 -1.66 -2.38 -8.23
CA THR A 355 -1.49 -2.93 -9.58
C THR A 355 -0.73 -4.25 -9.59
N ILE A 356 0.25 -4.41 -8.71
CA ILE A 356 1.06 -5.62 -8.63
C ILE A 356 0.31 -6.77 -7.96
N HIS A 357 -0.39 -6.52 -6.86
CA HIS A 357 -0.90 -7.57 -5.98
C HIS A 357 -2.39 -7.85 -6.09
N LEU A 358 -3.22 -6.88 -6.46
CA LEU A 358 -4.65 -7.14 -6.61
C LEU A 358 -4.94 -7.82 -7.95
N PRO A 359 -5.95 -8.73 -7.99
CA PRO A 359 -6.27 -9.46 -9.20
C PRO A 359 -6.99 -8.57 -10.23
N SER A 360 -6.81 -8.91 -11.52
CA SER A 360 -7.66 -8.39 -12.59
C SER A 360 -9.05 -9.06 -12.53
N PRO A 361 -10.07 -8.48 -13.17
CA PRO A 361 -11.38 -9.15 -13.29
C PRO A 361 -11.29 -10.51 -13.96
N VAL A 362 -10.39 -10.66 -14.94
CA VAL A 362 -10.15 -11.92 -15.64
C VAL A 362 -9.63 -13.00 -14.70
N THR A 363 -8.69 -12.64 -13.84
CA THR A 363 -8.16 -13.56 -12.81
C THR A 363 -9.21 -13.86 -11.74
N ALA A 364 -9.89 -12.83 -11.25
CA ALA A 364 -10.87 -12.95 -10.17
C ALA A 364 -12.13 -13.73 -10.56
N GLN A 365 -12.63 -13.57 -11.79
CA GLN A 365 -13.85 -14.25 -12.23
C GLN A 365 -13.73 -15.77 -12.17
N LYS A 366 -12.54 -16.31 -12.31
CA LYS A 366 -12.30 -17.75 -12.29
C LYS A 366 -12.73 -18.41 -10.98
N TYR A 367 -12.54 -17.74 -9.85
CA TYR A 367 -12.92 -18.24 -8.53
C TYR A 367 -14.15 -17.57 -7.94
N ARG A 368 -14.55 -16.38 -8.45
CA ARG A 368 -15.74 -15.68 -7.98
C ARG A 368 -17.02 -16.07 -8.70
N CYS A 369 -16.92 -16.73 -9.84
CA CYS A 369 -18.06 -17.21 -10.61
C CYS A 369 -19.06 -17.99 -9.76
N GLU A 370 -18.59 -18.88 -8.90
CA GLU A 370 -19.41 -19.68 -8.00
C GLU A 370 -20.28 -18.86 -7.04
N LEU A 371 -19.82 -17.66 -6.67
CA LEU A 371 -20.52 -16.77 -5.74
C LEU A 371 -21.42 -15.76 -6.43
N LEU A 372 -21.06 -15.32 -7.64
CA LEU A 372 -21.70 -14.20 -8.32
C LEU A 372 -22.61 -14.61 -9.46
N TYR A 373 -22.35 -15.74 -10.08
CA TYR A 373 -23.17 -16.24 -11.18
C TYR A 373 -24.37 -17.02 -10.65
N GLU A 374 -25.59 -16.58 -11.00
CA GLU A 374 -26.84 -17.16 -10.50
C GLU A 374 -27.34 -18.34 -11.32
N GLY A 375 -26.70 -18.67 -12.46
CA GLY A 375 -27.03 -19.80 -13.30
C GLY A 375 -26.42 -21.11 -12.80
N PRO A 376 -26.70 -22.25 -13.54
CA PRO A 376 -26.10 -23.53 -13.20
C PRO A 376 -24.57 -23.49 -13.23
N PRO A 377 -23.85 -24.16 -12.28
CA PRO A 377 -22.41 -24.08 -12.19
C PRO A 377 -21.64 -24.73 -13.34
N ASP A 378 -22.30 -25.52 -14.15
CA ASP A 378 -21.73 -26.30 -15.24
C ASP A 378 -22.29 -25.93 -16.62
N ASP A 379 -23.07 -24.82 -16.73
CA ASP A 379 -23.57 -24.37 -18.03
C ASP A 379 -22.45 -23.70 -18.85
N GLU A 380 -22.74 -23.43 -20.12
CA GLU A 380 -21.78 -22.83 -21.07
C GLU A 380 -21.28 -21.46 -20.60
N ALA A 381 -22.16 -20.63 -20.00
CA ALA A 381 -21.79 -19.32 -19.46
C ALA A 381 -20.85 -19.45 -18.26
N ALA A 382 -21.14 -20.35 -17.30
CA ALA A 382 -20.30 -20.61 -16.15
C ALA A 382 -18.92 -21.13 -16.58
N MET A 383 -18.85 -22.04 -17.51
CA MET A 383 -17.60 -22.57 -18.06
C MET A 383 -16.78 -21.49 -18.78
N GLY A 384 -17.45 -20.63 -19.54
CA GLY A 384 -16.80 -19.50 -20.20
C GLY A 384 -16.25 -18.45 -19.25
N ILE A 385 -16.90 -18.23 -18.12
CA ILE A 385 -16.39 -17.32 -17.08
C ILE A 385 -15.16 -17.91 -16.38
N LYS A 386 -15.13 -19.22 -16.16
CA LYS A 386 -14.02 -19.91 -15.49
C LYS A 386 -12.79 -20.11 -16.37
N SER A 387 -12.96 -20.12 -17.69
CA SER A 387 -11.87 -20.28 -18.65
C SER A 387 -11.08 -18.97 -18.85
#